data_3f0a35a69722e6c0d0e81e384f3fbcbd
#
_entry.id   3f0a35a69722e6c0d0e81e384f3fbcbd
#
_cell.length_a   1.000
_cell.length_b   1.000
_cell.length_c   1.000
_cell.angle_alpha   90.00
_cell.angle_beta   90.00
_cell.angle_gamma   90.00
#
_symmetry.space_group_name_H-M   'P 1'
#
loop_
_entity.id
_entity.type
_entity.pdbx_description
1 polymer ?
#
loop_
_entity_poly.entity_id
_entity_poly.type
_entity_poly.pdbx_seq_one_letter_code
_entity_poly.pdbx_strand_id
1 'polypeptide(L)'
;MTRAGGFRHWGLFWAIALGGAAFDLVTKQMIFAWVGPQGSRLPLVPNILEFHTSHNTGALWGFARGMPYSSLVFAMLSIVAAVFICYWLHVRGAATDRRLTIALALIMAGALGNCYDRLKFRYVRDFVHFHVDPIGFDCAIFNFADNMLVAGAVLLMLLALRPEPAEPSAVEAEPHNSSSGAIHSH
;
A
#
# COMPACT_ATOMS: atom_id res chain seq x y z
N MET A 1 27.75 14.33 9.72
CA MET A 1 27.04 13.03 9.74
C MET A 1 26.38 12.83 8.38
N THR A 2 26.91 11.94 7.58
CA THR A 2 26.64 11.76 6.15
C THR A 2 25.29 11.07 5.93
N ARG A 3 24.36 11.74 5.22
CA ARG A 3 23.04 11.25 4.79
C ARG A 3 23.09 10.11 3.73
N ALA A 4 24.14 9.30 3.71
CA ALA A 4 24.30 8.24 2.70
C ALA A 4 23.30 7.06 2.84
N GLY A 5 22.55 6.96 3.94
CA GLY A 5 21.55 5.90 4.15
C GLY A 5 20.14 6.17 3.59
N GLY A 6 19.81 7.43 3.27
CA GLY A 6 18.41 7.84 2.99
C GLY A 6 17.82 7.35 1.67
N PHE A 7 18.64 6.82 0.75
CA PHE A 7 18.20 6.49 -0.62
C PHE A 7 18.34 5.00 -0.98
N ARG A 8 18.58 4.15 0.01
CA ARG A 8 18.98 2.75 -0.22
C ARG A 8 17.96 1.95 -1.04
N HIS A 9 16.66 2.21 -0.89
CA HIS A 9 15.60 1.43 -1.53
C HIS A 9 14.71 2.25 -2.49
N TRP A 10 15.16 3.43 -2.93
CA TRP A 10 14.41 4.27 -3.87
C TRP A 10 14.13 3.58 -5.20
N GLY A 11 15.13 2.88 -5.74
CA GLY A 11 14.94 2.11 -6.96
C GLY A 11 13.87 1.02 -6.80
N LEU A 12 13.90 0.31 -5.66
CA LEU A 12 12.88 -0.69 -5.32
C LEU A 12 11.49 -0.06 -5.18
N PHE A 13 11.39 1.09 -4.50
CA PHE A 13 10.13 1.80 -4.35
C PHE A 13 9.50 2.12 -5.70
N TRP A 14 10.23 2.80 -6.58
CA TRP A 14 9.69 3.21 -7.88
C TRP A 14 9.47 2.03 -8.83
N ALA A 15 10.29 0.99 -8.75
CA ALA A 15 10.07 -0.24 -9.53
C ALA A 15 8.74 -0.90 -9.16
N ILE A 16 8.41 -1.01 -7.87
CA ILE A 16 7.13 -1.57 -7.41
C ILE A 16 5.98 -0.60 -7.70
N ALA A 17 6.13 0.69 -7.39
CA ALA A 17 5.06 1.68 -7.55
C ALA A 17 4.64 1.85 -9.01
N LEU A 18 5.60 2.08 -9.91
CA LEU A 18 5.32 2.27 -11.33
C LEU A 18 5.01 0.96 -12.05
N GLY A 19 5.73 -0.13 -11.71
CA GLY A 19 5.47 -1.46 -12.27
C GLY A 19 4.09 -1.99 -11.86
N GLY A 20 3.70 -1.82 -10.61
CA GLY A 20 2.37 -2.20 -10.12
C GLY A 20 1.25 -1.37 -10.75
N ALA A 21 1.42 -0.04 -10.83
CA ALA A 21 0.45 0.82 -11.50
C ALA A 21 0.31 0.46 -13.00
N ALA A 22 1.42 0.23 -13.69
CA ALA A 22 1.40 -0.19 -15.09
C ALA A 22 0.70 -1.56 -15.26
N PHE A 23 1.01 -2.53 -14.40
CA PHE A 23 0.35 -3.83 -14.38
C PHE A 23 -1.17 -3.71 -14.21
N ASP A 24 -1.64 -2.90 -13.24
CA ASP A 24 -3.06 -2.65 -13.02
C ASP A 24 -3.73 -2.04 -14.26
N LEU A 25 -3.13 -0.99 -14.85
CA LEU A 25 -3.70 -0.31 -16.00
C LEU A 25 -3.73 -1.19 -17.26
N VAL A 26 -2.68 -1.98 -17.49
CA VAL A 26 -2.61 -2.93 -18.61
C VAL A 26 -3.66 -4.02 -18.43
N THR A 27 -3.77 -4.61 -17.25
CA THR A 27 -4.76 -5.67 -17.00
C THR A 27 -6.18 -5.14 -17.10
N LYS A 28 -6.50 -3.96 -16.60
CA LYS A 28 -7.79 -3.28 -16.82
C LYS A 28 -8.10 -3.14 -18.32
N GLN A 29 -7.13 -2.66 -19.09
CA GLN A 29 -7.32 -2.51 -20.53
C GLN A 29 -7.56 -3.85 -21.24
N MET A 30 -6.77 -4.88 -20.90
CA MET A 30 -6.88 -6.21 -21.50
C MET A 30 -8.22 -6.88 -21.15
N ILE A 31 -8.61 -6.86 -19.88
CA ILE A 31 -9.85 -7.51 -19.43
C ILE A 31 -11.08 -6.83 -20.04
N PHE A 32 -11.14 -5.50 -20.05
CA PHE A 32 -12.26 -4.79 -20.68
C PHE A 32 -12.32 -4.98 -22.21
N ALA A 33 -11.16 -5.15 -22.86
CA ALA A 33 -11.13 -5.48 -24.29
C ALA A 33 -11.57 -6.93 -24.57
N TRP A 34 -11.24 -7.86 -23.68
CA TRP A 34 -11.53 -9.28 -23.85
C TRP A 34 -12.93 -9.69 -23.42
N VAL A 35 -13.35 -9.27 -22.22
CA VAL A 35 -14.64 -9.66 -21.63
C VAL A 35 -15.79 -8.84 -22.20
N GLY A 36 -15.55 -7.55 -22.45
CA GLY A 36 -16.54 -6.64 -23.02
C GLY A 36 -16.81 -5.39 -22.17
N PRO A 37 -17.82 -4.58 -22.58
CA PRO A 37 -18.17 -3.34 -21.91
C PRO A 37 -18.72 -3.59 -20.49
N GLN A 38 -19.03 -2.51 -19.79
CA GLN A 38 -19.60 -2.56 -18.43
C GLN A 38 -20.79 -3.54 -18.34
N GLY A 39 -20.76 -4.40 -17.32
CA GLY A 39 -21.80 -5.40 -17.07
C GLY A 39 -21.55 -6.74 -17.73
N SER A 40 -20.54 -6.87 -18.59
CA SER A 40 -20.16 -8.14 -19.19
C SER A 40 -19.57 -9.09 -18.14
N ARG A 41 -19.84 -10.40 -18.30
CA ARG A 41 -19.38 -11.44 -17.39
C ARG A 41 -18.71 -12.57 -18.13
N LEU A 42 -17.62 -13.10 -17.55
CA LEU A 42 -16.93 -14.29 -18.02
C LEU A 42 -16.59 -15.18 -16.80
N PRO A 43 -17.33 -16.27 -16.58
CA PRO A 43 -17.04 -17.20 -15.50
C PRO A 43 -15.65 -17.85 -15.68
N LEU A 44 -14.83 -17.81 -14.65
CA LEU A 44 -13.54 -18.51 -14.58
C LEU A 44 -13.67 -19.80 -13.79
N VAL A 45 -14.35 -19.73 -12.64
CA VAL A 45 -14.73 -20.88 -11.82
C VAL A 45 -16.22 -20.73 -11.52
N PRO A 46 -17.08 -21.65 -12.03
CA PRO A 46 -18.53 -21.55 -11.84
C PRO A 46 -18.90 -21.34 -10.36
N ASN A 47 -19.77 -20.39 -10.10
CA ASN A 47 -20.30 -20.03 -8.77
C ASN A 47 -19.26 -19.57 -7.74
N ILE A 48 -18.02 -19.23 -8.17
CA ILE A 48 -16.95 -18.82 -7.26
C ILE A 48 -16.23 -17.57 -7.76
N LEU A 49 -15.81 -17.56 -9.03
CA LEU A 49 -14.94 -16.51 -9.56
C LEU A 49 -15.30 -16.19 -11.01
N GLU A 50 -15.47 -14.92 -11.30
CA GLU A 50 -15.70 -14.44 -12.66
C GLU A 50 -14.95 -13.13 -12.94
N PHE A 51 -14.72 -12.87 -14.21
CA PHE A 51 -14.49 -11.47 -14.63
C PHE A 51 -15.85 -10.81 -14.86
N HIS A 52 -16.11 -9.74 -14.13
CA HIS A 52 -17.31 -8.93 -14.25
C HIS A 52 -16.91 -7.46 -14.39
N THR A 53 -17.00 -6.93 -15.61
CA THR A 53 -16.62 -5.55 -15.90
C THR A 53 -17.57 -4.56 -15.25
N SER A 54 -17.04 -3.69 -14.40
CA SER A 54 -17.81 -2.70 -13.64
C SER A 54 -17.15 -1.34 -13.64
N HIS A 55 -17.97 -0.28 -13.68
CA HIS A 55 -17.52 1.11 -13.53
C HIS A 55 -17.85 1.59 -12.11
N ASN A 56 -16.82 1.77 -11.30
CA ASN A 56 -16.92 2.19 -9.92
C ASN A 56 -16.69 3.71 -9.79
N THR A 57 -17.74 4.47 -9.54
CA THR A 57 -17.68 5.93 -9.31
C THR A 57 -17.45 6.31 -7.86
N GLY A 58 -17.57 5.36 -6.93
CA GLY A 58 -17.37 5.55 -5.49
C GLY A 58 -16.07 4.92 -4.97
N ALA A 59 -16.08 4.58 -3.69
CA ALA A 59 -15.07 3.76 -3.04
C ALA A 59 -15.53 2.31 -2.93
N LEU A 60 -14.73 1.50 -2.23
CA LEU A 60 -15.03 0.10 -1.92
C LEU A 60 -16.46 -0.02 -1.34
N TRP A 61 -17.21 -1.03 -1.77
CA TRP A 61 -18.63 -1.26 -1.44
C TRP A 61 -19.61 -0.13 -1.80
N GLY A 62 -19.25 0.74 -2.76
CA GLY A 62 -20.16 1.77 -3.26
C GLY A 62 -20.33 2.97 -2.32
N PHE A 63 -19.48 3.14 -1.32
CA PHE A 63 -19.45 4.35 -0.50
C PHE A 63 -19.29 5.58 -1.40
N ALA A 64 -20.14 6.59 -1.19
CA ALA A 64 -20.27 7.79 -2.03
C ALA A 64 -20.74 7.54 -3.49
N ARG A 65 -21.32 6.35 -3.80
CA ARG A 65 -21.98 6.13 -5.10
C ARG A 65 -23.14 7.12 -5.24
N GLY A 66 -23.17 7.82 -6.37
CA GLY A 66 -24.22 8.83 -6.65
C GLY A 66 -23.92 10.23 -6.09
N MET A 67 -22.86 10.43 -5.31
CA MET A 67 -22.44 11.78 -4.93
C MET A 67 -21.80 12.49 -6.13
N PRO A 68 -22.22 13.74 -6.44
CA PRO A 68 -21.55 14.53 -7.46
C PRO A 68 -20.06 14.67 -7.13
N TYR A 69 -19.23 14.52 -8.16
CA TYR A 69 -17.75 14.64 -8.04
C TYR A 69 -17.03 13.61 -7.15
N SER A 70 -17.70 12.54 -6.67
CA SER A 70 -17.07 11.52 -5.83
C SER A 70 -15.77 10.98 -6.41
N SER A 71 -15.74 10.70 -7.71
CA SER A 71 -14.56 10.21 -8.42
C SER A 71 -13.39 11.21 -8.36
N LEU A 72 -13.66 12.51 -8.47
CA LEU A 72 -12.63 13.55 -8.33
C LEU A 72 -12.12 13.68 -6.90
N VAL A 73 -13.00 13.59 -5.92
CA VAL A 73 -12.61 13.62 -4.50
C VAL A 73 -11.66 12.47 -4.21
N PHE A 74 -11.98 11.23 -4.66
CA PHE A 74 -11.09 10.09 -4.48
C PHE A 74 -9.79 10.21 -5.29
N ALA A 75 -9.79 10.82 -6.47
CA ALA A 75 -8.57 11.13 -7.20
C ALA A 75 -7.68 12.09 -6.42
N MET A 76 -8.26 13.16 -5.87
CA MET A 76 -7.52 14.11 -5.03
C MET A 76 -6.96 13.47 -3.76
N LEU A 77 -7.70 12.60 -3.09
CA LEU A 77 -7.21 11.84 -1.94
C LEU A 77 -6.03 10.94 -2.33
N SER A 78 -6.07 10.30 -3.50
CA SER A 78 -4.95 9.51 -4.02
C SER A 78 -3.71 10.37 -4.28
N ILE A 79 -3.88 11.58 -4.81
CA ILE A 79 -2.77 12.53 -5.03
C ILE A 79 -2.17 12.98 -3.69
N VAL A 80 -3.02 13.34 -2.72
CA VAL A 80 -2.57 13.72 -1.38
C VAL A 80 -1.78 12.59 -0.71
N ALA A 81 -2.28 11.34 -0.79
CA ALA A 81 -1.59 10.17 -0.28
C ALA A 81 -0.23 9.98 -0.97
N ALA A 82 -0.17 10.12 -2.30
CA ALA A 82 1.06 9.99 -3.07
C ALA A 82 2.10 11.05 -2.66
N VAL A 83 1.68 12.30 -2.51
CA VAL A 83 2.55 13.39 -2.03
C VAL A 83 3.05 13.12 -0.62
N PHE A 84 2.17 12.67 0.29
CA PHE A 84 2.53 12.33 1.65
C PHE A 84 3.54 11.16 1.72
N ILE A 85 3.35 10.13 0.92
CA ILE A 85 4.29 8.99 0.82
C ILE A 85 5.66 9.47 0.32
N CYS A 86 5.71 10.27 -0.74
CA CYS A 86 6.95 10.84 -1.25
C CYS A 86 7.66 11.72 -0.20
N TYR A 87 6.90 12.56 0.50
CA TYR A 87 7.42 13.37 1.60
C TYR A 87 8.02 12.50 2.72
N TRP A 88 7.29 11.47 3.15
CA TRP A 88 7.75 10.57 4.20
C TRP A 88 9.01 9.80 3.81
N LEU A 89 9.05 9.28 2.60
CA LEU A 89 10.25 8.63 2.06
C LEU A 89 11.45 9.57 2.04
N HIS A 90 11.24 10.83 1.61
CA HIS A 90 12.34 11.80 1.46
C HIS A 90 12.80 12.38 2.79
N VAL A 91 11.88 12.83 3.65
CA VAL A 91 12.19 13.61 4.87
C VAL A 91 12.49 12.68 6.05
N ARG A 92 11.73 11.59 6.21
CA ARG A 92 11.84 10.70 7.38
C ARG A 92 12.73 9.50 7.12
N GLY A 93 13.33 9.39 5.94
CA GLY A 93 14.23 8.28 5.61
C GLY A 93 13.56 6.91 5.58
N ALA A 94 12.24 6.85 5.34
CA ALA A 94 11.48 5.60 5.28
C ALA A 94 12.04 4.61 4.22
N ALA A 95 12.79 5.11 3.24
CA ALA A 95 13.48 4.29 2.23
C ALA A 95 14.70 3.51 2.79
N THR A 96 15.03 3.62 4.07
CA THR A 96 16.09 2.81 4.71
C THR A 96 15.58 1.44 5.17
N ASP A 97 14.31 1.33 5.50
CA ASP A 97 13.65 0.05 5.82
C ASP A 97 13.01 -0.55 4.56
N ARG A 98 13.51 -1.72 4.14
CA ARG A 98 13.03 -2.41 2.95
C ARG A 98 11.54 -2.80 3.06
N ARG A 99 11.07 -3.22 4.22
CA ARG A 99 9.69 -3.67 4.43
C ARG A 99 8.72 -2.49 4.37
N LEU A 100 9.08 -1.40 5.04
CA LEU A 100 8.32 -0.15 4.98
C LEU A 100 8.30 0.40 3.55
N THR A 101 9.44 0.35 2.84
CA THR A 101 9.54 0.74 1.43
C THR A 101 8.58 -0.06 0.56
N ILE A 102 8.50 -1.40 0.72
CA ILE A 102 7.59 -2.26 -0.04
C ILE A 102 6.13 -1.92 0.28
N ALA A 103 5.77 -1.77 1.56
CA ALA A 103 4.41 -1.40 1.97
C ALA A 103 3.95 -0.09 1.31
N LEU A 104 4.77 0.95 1.41
CA LEU A 104 4.48 2.27 0.84
C LEU A 104 4.46 2.23 -0.70
N ALA A 105 5.32 1.42 -1.33
CA ALA A 105 5.34 1.26 -2.77
C ALA A 105 4.09 0.55 -3.31
N LEU A 106 3.56 -0.45 -2.61
CA LEU A 106 2.29 -1.10 -2.95
C LEU A 106 1.11 -0.14 -2.82
N ILE A 107 1.06 0.65 -1.74
CA ILE A 107 0.03 1.69 -1.57
C ILE A 107 0.12 2.72 -2.70
N MET A 108 1.33 3.16 -3.05
CA MET A 108 1.56 4.09 -4.15
C MET A 108 1.09 3.49 -5.49
N ALA A 109 1.42 2.23 -5.78
CA ALA A 109 1.02 1.55 -7.01
C ALA A 109 -0.50 1.53 -7.18
N GLY A 110 -1.23 1.10 -6.16
CA GLY A 110 -2.68 1.07 -6.20
C GLY A 110 -3.32 2.46 -6.24
N ALA A 111 -2.76 3.43 -5.51
CA ALA A 111 -3.21 4.82 -5.56
C ALA A 111 -3.05 5.42 -6.96
N LEU A 112 -1.92 5.20 -7.64
CA LEU A 112 -1.65 5.69 -8.99
C LEU A 112 -2.57 5.05 -10.03
N GLY A 113 -2.76 3.71 -9.97
CA GLY A 113 -3.63 2.99 -10.90
C GLY A 113 -5.08 3.49 -10.84
N ASN A 114 -5.65 3.54 -9.64
CA ASN A 114 -7.02 4.01 -9.45
C ASN A 114 -7.18 5.54 -9.65
N CYS A 115 -6.14 6.33 -9.37
CA CYS A 115 -6.12 7.77 -9.65
C CYS A 115 -6.17 8.06 -11.15
N TYR A 116 -5.36 7.35 -11.94
CA TYR A 116 -5.37 7.48 -13.40
C TYR A 116 -6.77 7.23 -13.99
N ASP A 117 -7.42 6.14 -13.59
CA ASP A 117 -8.77 5.82 -14.07
C ASP A 117 -9.77 6.93 -13.72
N ARG A 118 -9.74 7.44 -12.48
CA ARG A 118 -10.64 8.52 -12.03
C ARG A 118 -10.43 9.83 -12.77
N LEU A 119 -9.19 10.20 -13.04
CA LEU A 119 -8.88 11.41 -13.78
C LEU A 119 -9.28 11.31 -15.25
N LYS A 120 -9.05 10.14 -15.87
CA LYS A 120 -9.27 9.92 -17.29
C LYS A 120 -10.73 9.61 -17.63
N PHE A 121 -11.35 8.70 -16.87
CA PHE A 121 -12.66 8.12 -17.16
C PHE A 121 -13.76 8.59 -16.22
N ARG A 122 -13.41 9.21 -15.08
CA ARG A 122 -14.32 9.58 -13.98
C ARG A 122 -14.92 8.39 -13.22
N TYR A 123 -14.39 7.19 -13.41
CA TYR A 123 -14.68 5.97 -12.67
C TYR A 123 -13.44 5.08 -12.62
N VAL A 124 -13.45 4.09 -11.74
CA VAL A 124 -12.45 3.03 -11.73
C VAL A 124 -13.00 1.82 -12.46
N ARG A 125 -12.15 1.16 -13.24
CA ARG A 125 -12.48 -0.08 -13.96
C ARG A 125 -12.21 -1.26 -13.03
N ASP A 126 -13.27 -1.87 -12.49
CA ASP A 126 -13.23 -3.06 -11.67
C ASP A 126 -13.63 -4.28 -12.51
N PHE A 127 -13.06 -5.46 -12.22
CA PHE A 127 -13.29 -6.61 -13.09
C PHE A 127 -13.16 -7.97 -12.40
N VAL A 128 -12.62 -8.09 -11.20
CA VAL A 128 -12.56 -9.36 -10.44
C VAL A 128 -13.75 -9.43 -9.51
N HIS A 129 -14.57 -10.44 -9.69
CA HIS A 129 -15.72 -10.71 -8.83
C HIS A 129 -15.59 -12.10 -8.21
N PHE A 130 -15.46 -12.14 -6.88
CA PHE A 130 -15.41 -13.36 -6.11
C PHE A 130 -16.72 -13.50 -5.33
N HIS A 131 -17.42 -14.61 -5.56
CA HIS A 131 -18.70 -14.94 -4.92
C HIS A 131 -18.75 -16.44 -4.65
N VAL A 132 -19.52 -16.87 -3.66
CA VAL A 132 -19.72 -18.29 -3.36
C VAL A 132 -21.23 -18.51 -3.18
N ASP A 133 -21.91 -18.80 -4.28
CA ASP A 133 -23.37 -18.91 -4.33
C ASP A 133 -23.96 -19.88 -3.31
N PRO A 134 -23.37 -21.08 -3.05
CA PRO A 134 -23.94 -22.02 -2.09
C PRO A 134 -24.05 -21.51 -0.65
N ILE A 135 -23.24 -20.52 -0.28
CA ILE A 135 -23.24 -19.91 1.07
C ILE A 135 -23.71 -18.45 1.08
N GLY A 136 -24.13 -17.92 -0.11
CA GLY A 136 -24.56 -16.54 -0.24
C GLY A 136 -23.48 -15.50 0.00
N PHE A 137 -22.19 -15.87 -0.16
CA PHE A 137 -21.09 -14.92 -0.04
C PHE A 137 -20.91 -14.16 -1.36
N ASP A 138 -20.90 -12.84 -1.29
CA ASP A 138 -20.73 -11.95 -2.45
C ASP A 138 -19.77 -10.81 -2.08
N CYS A 139 -18.62 -10.77 -2.74
CA CYS A 139 -17.62 -9.73 -2.55
C CYS A 139 -17.85 -8.59 -3.55
N ALA A 140 -17.53 -7.37 -3.15
CA ALA A 140 -17.51 -6.26 -4.11
C ALA A 140 -16.54 -6.56 -5.27
N ILE A 141 -16.91 -6.13 -6.48
CA ILE A 141 -16.02 -6.23 -7.64
C ILE A 141 -14.82 -5.31 -7.42
N PHE A 142 -13.63 -5.79 -7.69
CA PHE A 142 -12.37 -5.09 -7.44
C PHE A 142 -11.36 -5.24 -8.60
N ASN A 143 -10.22 -4.60 -8.49
CA ASN A 143 -9.12 -4.64 -9.45
C ASN A 143 -7.77 -4.90 -8.75
N PHE A 144 -6.67 -4.97 -9.51
CA PHE A 144 -5.35 -5.23 -8.92
C PHE A 144 -4.80 -4.04 -8.12
N ALA A 145 -5.17 -2.79 -8.44
CA ALA A 145 -4.82 -1.63 -7.62
C ALA A 145 -5.39 -1.75 -6.20
N ASP A 146 -6.63 -2.24 -6.05
CA ASP A 146 -7.26 -2.45 -4.74
C ASP A 146 -6.51 -3.51 -3.93
N ASN A 147 -6.10 -4.62 -4.59
CA ASN A 147 -5.28 -5.65 -3.94
C ASN A 147 -3.94 -5.09 -3.45
N MET A 148 -3.28 -4.26 -4.24
CA MET A 148 -2.02 -3.61 -3.84
C MET A 148 -2.22 -2.63 -2.68
N LEU A 149 -3.30 -1.85 -2.68
CA LEU A 149 -3.66 -0.98 -1.56
C LEU A 149 -3.86 -1.78 -0.27
N VAL A 150 -4.65 -2.84 -0.33
CA VAL A 150 -4.94 -3.71 0.84
C VAL A 150 -3.67 -4.39 1.32
N ALA A 151 -2.88 -4.99 0.43
CA ALA A 151 -1.64 -5.68 0.79
C ALA A 151 -0.63 -4.70 1.42
N GLY A 152 -0.48 -3.51 0.87
CA GLY A 152 0.39 -2.46 1.40
C GLY A 152 -0.08 -1.96 2.77
N ALA A 153 -1.39 -1.75 2.95
CA ALA A 153 -1.96 -1.33 4.23
C ALA A 153 -1.81 -2.40 5.31
N VAL A 154 -2.08 -3.67 4.98
CA VAL A 154 -1.88 -4.80 5.90
C VAL A 154 -0.41 -4.91 6.31
N LEU A 155 0.52 -4.82 5.35
CA LEU A 155 1.95 -4.85 5.66
C LEU A 155 2.36 -3.68 6.55
N LEU A 156 1.88 -2.47 6.28
CA LEU A 156 2.13 -1.29 7.11
C LEU A 156 1.59 -1.49 8.54
N MET A 157 0.39 -2.01 8.68
CA MET A 157 -0.21 -2.32 9.98
C MET A 157 0.61 -3.36 10.75
N LEU A 158 1.04 -4.45 10.10
CA LEU A 158 1.88 -5.48 10.72
C LEU A 158 3.25 -4.91 11.16
N LEU A 159 3.80 -3.96 10.42
CA LEU A 159 5.03 -3.27 10.81
C LEU A 159 4.83 -2.36 12.02
N ALA A 160 3.68 -1.66 12.08
CA ALA A 160 3.34 -0.78 13.20
C ALA A 160 3.06 -1.54 14.51
N LEU A 161 2.59 -2.78 14.41
CA LEU A 161 2.32 -3.63 15.58
C LEU A 161 3.56 -4.36 16.13
N ARG A 162 4.75 -4.18 15.53
CA ARG A 162 5.97 -4.80 16.03
C ARG A 162 6.41 -4.11 17.31
N PRO A 163 6.77 -4.90 18.36
CA PRO A 163 7.41 -4.33 19.54
C PRO A 163 8.71 -3.62 19.16
N GLU A 164 8.91 -2.45 19.71
CA GLU A 164 10.20 -1.77 19.60
C GLU A 164 11.28 -2.65 20.27
N PRO A 165 12.47 -2.84 19.65
CA PRO A 165 13.55 -3.55 20.32
C PRO A 165 13.81 -2.88 21.68
N ALA A 166 13.81 -3.66 22.76
CA ALA A 166 14.13 -3.14 24.07
C ALA A 166 15.49 -2.41 23.99
N GLU A 167 15.53 -1.15 24.41
CA GLU A 167 16.80 -0.45 24.55
C GLU A 167 17.72 -1.30 25.42
N PRO A 168 19.00 -1.49 25.01
CA PRO A 168 19.97 -2.19 25.86
C PRO A 168 19.98 -1.45 27.19
N SER A 169 19.57 -2.14 28.27
CA SER A 169 19.66 -1.62 29.63
C SER A 169 21.07 -1.09 29.81
N ALA A 170 21.22 0.20 30.12
CA ALA A 170 22.49 0.76 30.49
C ALA A 170 23.01 -0.10 31.64
N VAL A 171 23.98 -0.96 31.36
CA VAL A 171 24.69 -1.72 32.38
C VAL A 171 25.24 -0.66 33.33
N GLU A 172 24.69 -0.63 34.54
CA GLU A 172 25.22 0.19 35.62
C GLU A 172 26.73 -0.02 35.67
N ALA A 173 27.46 1.02 35.28
CA ALA A 173 28.90 1.09 35.50
C ALA A 173 29.09 1.13 37.02
N GLU A 174 29.40 -0.01 37.63
CA GLU A 174 29.83 -0.03 39.02
C GLU A 174 31.00 0.95 39.20
N PRO A 175 30.92 1.86 40.18
CA PRO A 175 32.04 2.72 40.50
C PRO A 175 33.17 1.86 41.03
N HIS A 176 34.22 1.73 40.24
CA HIS A 176 35.47 1.09 40.65
C HIS A 176 36.06 1.89 41.83
N ASN A 177 35.73 1.45 43.05
CA ASN A 177 36.25 2.00 44.27
C ASN A 177 37.74 1.58 44.42
N SER A 178 38.63 2.39 43.91
CA SER A 178 40.07 2.28 44.20
C SER A 178 40.37 2.88 45.57
N SER A 179 40.18 2.08 46.62
CA SER A 179 40.74 2.37 47.93
C SER A 179 42.24 2.19 47.88
N SER A 180 42.97 3.29 47.64
CA SER A 180 44.41 3.38 47.85
C SER A 180 44.73 3.33 49.33
N GLY A 181 45.23 2.19 49.80
CA GLY A 181 45.77 2.03 51.11
C GLY A 181 47.06 2.84 51.32
N ALA A 182 46.97 3.84 52.14
CA ALA A 182 48.15 4.52 52.65
C ALA A 182 48.88 3.61 53.67
N ILE A 183 50.03 3.18 53.33
CA ILE A 183 50.94 2.52 54.30
C ILE A 183 51.90 3.57 54.82
N HIS A 184 51.74 3.92 56.12
CA HIS A 184 52.76 4.57 56.90
C HIS A 184 53.86 3.58 57.30
N SER A 185 55.11 3.92 57.10
CA SER A 185 56.25 3.38 57.84
C SER A 185 57.34 4.45 58.00
N HIS A 186 57.59 4.73 59.18
CA HIS A 186 58.77 5.24 59.88
C HIS A 186 59.97 5.78 59.10
#